data_e3f5b27af4515ca86d5e54743e089102
#
_entry.id   e3f5b27af4515ca86d5e54743e089102
#
_cell.length_a   1.000
_cell.length_b   1.000
_cell.length_c   1.000
_cell.angle_alpha   90.00
_cell.angle_beta   90.00
_cell.angle_gamma   90.00
#
_symmetry.space_group_name_H-M   'P 1'
#
loop_
_entity.id
_entity.type
_entity.pdbx_description
1 polymer ?
#
loop_
_entity_poly.entity_id
_entity_poly.type
_entity_poly.pdbx_seq_one_letter_code
_entity_poly.pdbx_strand_id
1 'polypeptide(L)'
;MQIDKYKNYTATDFLKDKDFIRWQLFHGEEDSLFWNDALEKYPVLGSAMEEAIALYKDNIRFNDFSMSDPEISECVISLQNQIRHKKKRRNSKRIVVGISAIAASIAIIISLPLLFNKNNNVQDISTFAQALPDNNDFYSSDTKLIVSENNTVVLNNKESSIQYEEDGIKADDNLILKEESAPYNQLITPYGKRSVITFSDGTKAWVNAGSRLVYPAEFNKGKREIYVDGEIYIEVSEDKKRPFVIKTSQMDIEVLGTKFNVSAYEADKTNSVVLLSGSVSISSNSRNKNIILKPDQMYSGIEGSHTVENVDASVYILWTQGLYQFESEKLANIVTRLERYYGIRIECDPDISGLNCSGKLDLKDDMNKLMDELSRALPMIYRQNVDGSYTINTKS
;
A
#
# COMPACT_ATOMS: atom_id res chain seq x y z
N MET A 1 -2.88 13.13 -28.97
CA MET A 1 -3.94 12.09 -29.19
C MET A 1 -4.61 12.30 -30.54
N GLN A 2 -5.04 11.23 -31.22
CA GLN A 2 -5.77 11.35 -32.51
C GLN A 2 -7.27 11.30 -32.24
N ILE A 3 -7.96 12.42 -32.35
CA ILE A 3 -9.42 12.57 -32.11
C ILE A 3 -10.25 11.62 -32.95
N ASP A 4 -9.82 11.32 -34.19
CA ASP A 4 -10.56 10.48 -35.12
C ASP A 4 -10.75 9.02 -34.66
N LYS A 5 -9.94 8.56 -33.71
CA LYS A 5 -10.08 7.26 -33.01
C LYS A 5 -11.45 7.12 -32.35
N TYR A 6 -11.99 8.22 -31.83
CA TYR A 6 -13.17 8.21 -30.98
C TYR A 6 -14.51 8.35 -31.71
N LYS A 7 -14.47 8.62 -33.02
CA LYS A 7 -15.64 8.95 -33.84
C LYS A 7 -16.88 8.05 -33.67
N ASN A 8 -16.66 6.77 -33.35
CA ASN A 8 -17.74 5.77 -33.23
C ASN A 8 -17.77 5.11 -31.84
N TYR A 9 -17.21 5.76 -30.82
CA TYR A 9 -17.18 5.21 -29.47
C TYR A 9 -18.58 5.18 -28.85
N THR A 10 -18.89 4.05 -28.21
CA THR A 10 -20.07 3.87 -27.35
C THR A 10 -19.68 4.19 -25.89
N ALA A 11 -20.68 4.29 -25.00
CA ALA A 11 -20.42 4.45 -23.57
C ALA A 11 -19.51 3.36 -23.00
N THR A 12 -19.67 2.13 -23.46
CA THR A 12 -18.84 0.99 -23.04
C THR A 12 -17.38 1.10 -23.52
N ASP A 13 -17.15 1.74 -24.66
CA ASP A 13 -15.79 1.96 -25.18
C ASP A 13 -15.09 3.06 -24.38
N PHE A 14 -15.80 4.12 -23.99
CA PHE A 14 -15.28 5.15 -23.10
C PHE A 14 -14.88 4.60 -21.73
N LEU A 15 -15.69 3.70 -21.16
CA LEU A 15 -15.39 3.07 -19.87
C LEU A 15 -14.17 2.12 -19.91
N LYS A 16 -13.69 1.76 -21.10
CA LYS A 16 -12.47 0.96 -21.30
C LYS A 16 -11.27 1.80 -21.77
N ASP A 17 -11.50 3.05 -22.15
CA ASP A 17 -10.45 3.92 -22.66
C ASP A 17 -9.70 4.61 -21.52
N LYS A 18 -8.40 4.35 -21.45
CA LYS A 18 -7.51 4.85 -20.36
C LYS A 18 -7.44 6.36 -20.32
N ASP A 19 -7.47 7.04 -21.46
CA ASP A 19 -7.37 8.50 -21.54
C ASP A 19 -8.66 9.15 -21.08
N PHE A 20 -9.82 8.54 -21.40
CA PHE A 20 -11.11 9.00 -20.90
C PHE A 20 -11.25 8.80 -19.40
N ILE A 21 -10.87 7.62 -18.89
CA ILE A 21 -10.89 7.32 -17.46
C ILE A 21 -9.95 8.27 -16.71
N ARG A 22 -8.73 8.49 -17.23
CA ARG A 22 -7.77 9.44 -16.63
C ARG A 22 -8.35 10.85 -16.53
N TRP A 23 -9.00 11.35 -17.60
CA TRP A 23 -9.66 12.63 -17.60
C TRP A 23 -10.77 12.72 -16.53
N GLN A 24 -11.60 11.68 -16.39
CA GLN A 24 -12.65 11.64 -15.37
C GLN A 24 -12.10 11.58 -13.94
N LEU A 25 -10.92 11.03 -13.75
CA LEU A 25 -10.27 10.93 -12.43
C LEU A 25 -9.56 12.20 -12.00
N PHE A 26 -8.87 12.86 -12.94
CA PHE A 26 -7.90 13.90 -12.60
C PHE A 26 -8.27 15.29 -13.15
N HIS A 27 -9.21 15.40 -14.05
CA HIS A 27 -9.68 16.66 -14.67
C HIS A 27 -8.55 17.57 -15.16
N GLY A 28 -7.47 16.99 -15.71
CA GLY A 28 -6.33 17.75 -16.24
C GLY A 28 -6.74 18.77 -17.32
N GLU A 29 -6.14 19.97 -17.31
CA GLU A 29 -6.45 21.03 -18.29
C GLU A 29 -6.23 20.57 -19.73
N GLU A 30 -5.13 19.88 -20.02
CA GLU A 30 -4.82 19.37 -21.37
C GLU A 30 -5.83 18.28 -21.82
N ASP A 31 -6.20 17.37 -20.93
CA ASP A 31 -7.18 16.34 -21.20
C ASP A 31 -8.57 16.98 -21.42
N SER A 32 -8.92 17.99 -20.63
CA SER A 32 -10.20 18.73 -20.79
C SER A 32 -10.28 19.47 -22.11
N LEU A 33 -9.21 20.11 -22.55
CA LEU A 33 -9.12 20.76 -23.87
C LEU A 33 -9.28 19.73 -24.99
N PHE A 34 -8.61 18.60 -24.88
CA PHE A 34 -8.70 17.52 -25.86
C PHE A 34 -10.12 16.96 -26.00
N TRP A 35 -10.81 16.69 -24.88
CA TRP A 35 -12.16 16.15 -24.91
C TRP A 35 -13.20 17.16 -25.38
N ASN A 36 -13.02 18.46 -25.09
CA ASN A 36 -13.84 19.54 -25.62
C ASN A 36 -13.68 19.65 -27.15
N ASP A 37 -12.44 19.58 -27.66
CA ASP A 37 -12.15 19.59 -29.10
C ASP A 37 -12.76 18.35 -29.81
N ALA A 38 -12.71 17.19 -29.15
CA ALA A 38 -13.33 15.97 -29.66
C ALA A 38 -14.88 16.09 -29.74
N LEU A 39 -15.51 16.72 -28.75
CA LEU A 39 -16.96 16.99 -28.76
C LEU A 39 -17.36 18.03 -29.80
N GLU A 40 -16.55 19.06 -29.99
CA GLU A 40 -16.77 20.06 -31.04
C GLU A 40 -16.69 19.44 -32.43
N LYS A 41 -15.70 18.58 -32.63
CA LYS A 41 -15.52 17.87 -33.93
C LYS A 41 -16.56 16.79 -34.18
N TYR A 42 -17.01 16.09 -33.15
CA TYR A 42 -17.97 15.00 -33.23
C TYR A 42 -19.08 15.12 -32.16
N PRO A 43 -20.09 15.99 -32.36
CA PRO A 43 -21.16 16.24 -31.35
C PRO A 43 -21.95 14.98 -30.95
N VAL A 44 -21.98 13.97 -31.81
CA VAL A 44 -22.64 12.67 -31.55
C VAL A 44 -22.01 11.92 -30.34
N LEU A 45 -20.76 12.20 -30.01
CA LEU A 45 -20.08 11.59 -28.84
C LEU A 45 -20.63 12.07 -27.50
N GLY A 46 -21.29 13.23 -27.46
CA GLY A 46 -21.79 13.84 -26.22
C GLY A 46 -22.69 12.91 -25.41
N SER A 47 -23.67 12.28 -26.05
CA SER A 47 -24.60 11.36 -25.38
C SER A 47 -23.89 10.09 -24.86
N ALA A 48 -22.97 9.53 -25.61
CA ALA A 48 -22.22 8.35 -25.20
C ALA A 48 -21.23 8.67 -24.06
N MET A 49 -20.65 9.87 -24.05
CA MET A 49 -19.80 10.36 -22.97
C MET A 49 -20.58 10.65 -21.70
N GLU A 50 -21.77 11.27 -21.80
CA GLU A 50 -22.65 11.52 -20.64
C GLU A 50 -23.12 10.21 -20.01
N GLU A 51 -23.50 9.22 -20.83
CA GLU A 51 -23.88 7.90 -20.33
C GLU A 51 -22.68 7.20 -19.64
N ALA A 52 -21.50 7.27 -20.24
CA ALA A 52 -20.28 6.73 -19.64
C ALA A 52 -19.95 7.41 -18.31
N ILE A 53 -20.07 8.73 -18.21
CA ILE A 53 -19.84 9.51 -16.97
C ILE A 53 -20.87 9.13 -15.90
N ALA A 54 -22.13 8.94 -16.26
CA ALA A 54 -23.19 8.53 -15.33
C ALA A 54 -22.88 7.15 -14.76
N LEU A 55 -22.56 6.16 -15.60
CA LEU A 55 -22.17 4.83 -15.19
C LEU A 55 -20.88 4.82 -14.34
N TYR A 56 -19.96 5.73 -14.64
CA TYR A 56 -18.72 5.90 -13.88
C TYR A 56 -18.98 6.43 -12.48
N LYS A 57 -19.82 7.49 -12.34
CA LYS A 57 -20.15 8.11 -11.05
C LYS A 57 -20.96 7.20 -10.13
N ASP A 58 -21.83 6.36 -10.68
CA ASP A 58 -22.62 5.42 -9.89
C ASP A 58 -21.76 4.28 -9.29
N ASN A 59 -20.62 3.97 -9.93
CA ASN A 59 -19.79 2.84 -9.53
C ASN A 59 -18.49 3.21 -8.81
N ILE A 60 -18.08 4.50 -8.78
CA ILE A 60 -16.79 4.92 -8.24
C ILE A 60 -16.92 6.22 -7.44
N ARG A 61 -16.64 6.18 -6.13
CA ARG A 61 -16.50 7.36 -5.28
C ARG A 61 -15.01 7.64 -5.05
N PHE A 62 -14.47 8.69 -5.67
CA PHE A 62 -13.11 9.20 -5.43
C PHE A 62 -13.15 10.61 -4.83
N ASN A 63 -12.19 10.91 -3.94
CA ASN A 63 -11.94 12.26 -3.44
C ASN A 63 -11.09 13.04 -4.45
N ASP A 64 -11.48 14.31 -4.70
CA ASP A 64 -10.79 15.25 -5.58
C ASP A 64 -9.44 15.67 -5.01
N PHE A 65 -8.34 15.08 -5.52
CA PHE A 65 -6.99 15.63 -5.35
C PHE A 65 -6.12 15.24 -6.55
N SER A 66 -5.73 16.21 -7.36
CA SER A 66 -4.74 16.04 -8.44
C SER A 66 -3.49 16.87 -8.14
N MET A 67 -2.31 16.25 -8.20
CA MET A 67 -1.03 16.98 -8.25
C MET A 67 -0.73 17.38 -9.69
N SER A 68 -0.26 18.63 -9.90
CA SER A 68 0.18 19.11 -11.21
C SER A 68 1.58 18.56 -11.58
N ASP A 69 1.88 18.45 -12.88
CA ASP A 69 3.20 18.02 -13.36
C ASP A 69 4.40 18.80 -12.75
N PRO A 70 4.31 20.14 -12.49
CA PRO A 70 5.33 20.89 -11.78
C PRO A 70 5.58 20.39 -10.36
N GLU A 71 4.53 20.04 -9.61
CA GLU A 71 4.63 19.56 -8.23
C GLU A 71 5.26 18.17 -8.15
N ILE A 72 4.98 17.30 -9.12
CA ILE A 72 5.64 16.00 -9.26
C ILE A 72 7.14 16.20 -9.54
N SER A 73 7.47 17.14 -10.44
CA SER A 73 8.87 17.46 -10.78
C SER A 73 9.64 18.05 -9.61
N GLU A 74 9.03 18.93 -8.81
CA GLU A 74 9.64 19.49 -7.59
C GLU A 74 9.86 18.41 -6.52
N CYS A 75 8.91 17.48 -6.36
CA CYS A 75 9.03 16.37 -5.43
C CYS A 75 10.22 15.46 -5.80
N VAL A 76 10.36 15.11 -7.07
CA VAL A 76 11.50 14.31 -7.59
C VAL A 76 12.83 15.05 -7.42
N ILE A 77 12.87 16.37 -7.71
CA ILE A 77 14.07 17.20 -7.54
C ILE A 77 14.45 17.33 -6.06
N SER A 78 13.47 17.45 -5.16
CA SER A 78 13.72 17.54 -3.72
C SER A 78 14.31 16.24 -3.17
N LEU A 79 13.80 15.09 -3.59
CA LEU A 79 14.34 13.77 -3.27
C LEU A 79 15.79 13.61 -3.81
N GLN A 80 16.05 14.00 -5.04
CA GLN A 80 17.39 13.95 -5.62
C GLN A 80 18.39 14.87 -4.92
N ASN A 81 17.95 16.05 -4.46
CA ASN A 81 18.80 17.00 -3.75
C ASN A 81 19.17 16.52 -2.34
N GLN A 82 18.25 15.88 -1.63
CA GLN A 82 18.54 15.25 -0.32
C GLN A 82 19.60 14.14 -0.44
N ILE A 83 19.58 13.38 -1.52
CA ILE A 83 20.57 12.34 -1.82
C ILE A 83 21.95 12.95 -2.14
N ARG A 84 22.00 14.09 -2.85
CA ARG A 84 23.26 14.80 -3.21
C ARG A 84 23.97 15.45 -2.02
N HIS A 85 23.25 15.94 -1.02
CA HIS A 85 23.86 16.65 0.13
C HIS A 85 24.65 15.74 1.08
N LYS A 86 24.45 14.43 1.07
CA LYS A 86 25.26 13.48 1.86
C LYS A 86 26.67 13.22 1.31
N LYS A 87 27.02 13.70 0.11
CA LYS A 87 28.29 13.34 -0.58
C LYS A 87 29.38 14.41 -0.62
N LYS A 88 29.20 15.59 0.02
CA LYS A 88 30.20 16.67 -0.03
C LYS A 88 30.57 17.20 1.35
N ARG A 89 31.43 16.46 2.09
CA ARG A 89 32.35 17.06 3.06
C ARG A 89 33.58 16.17 3.28
N ARG A 90 34.61 16.38 2.47
CA ARG A 90 35.99 15.97 2.78
C ARG A 90 36.96 16.95 2.15
N ASN A 91 37.80 17.51 2.99
CA ASN A 91 39.04 18.25 2.80
C ASN A 91 39.02 19.72 3.28
N SER A 92 39.70 19.98 4.38
CA SER A 92 41.00 20.70 4.33
C SER A 92 41.62 20.79 5.74
N LYS A 93 42.89 20.55 5.76
CA LYS A 93 43.84 20.62 6.90
C LYS A 93 44.31 22.06 7.15
N ARG A 94 44.67 22.33 8.39
CA ARG A 94 45.58 23.31 9.02
C ARG A 94 44.85 24.17 10.06
N ILE A 95 45.23 24.30 11.29
CA ILE A 95 46.53 24.73 11.89
C ILE A 95 46.49 24.35 13.39
N VAL A 96 47.62 23.90 13.90
CA VAL A 96 47.94 23.65 15.31
C VAL A 96 48.38 24.99 15.96
N VAL A 97 47.87 25.32 17.15
CA VAL A 97 48.50 25.91 18.33
C VAL A 97 47.44 26.56 19.24
N GLY A 98 47.38 26.14 20.50
CA GLY A 98 46.49 26.69 21.54
C GLY A 98 45.97 25.60 22.53
N ILE A 99 46.84 24.69 22.90
CA ILE A 99 46.46 23.47 23.62
C ILE A 99 46.68 23.67 25.13
N SER A 100 45.69 24.17 25.85
CA SER A 100 45.47 23.77 27.26
C SER A 100 44.11 24.23 27.83
N ALA A 101 43.55 25.35 27.33
CA ALA A 101 42.21 25.79 27.81
C ALA A 101 41.07 25.18 26.98
N ILE A 102 41.35 24.61 25.80
CA ILE A 102 40.36 24.01 24.90
C ILE A 102 40.04 22.56 25.28
N ALA A 103 40.97 21.84 25.93
CA ALA A 103 40.74 20.44 26.31
C ALA A 103 39.64 20.28 27.38
N ALA A 104 39.51 21.23 28.31
CA ALA A 104 38.45 21.17 29.33
C ALA A 104 37.06 21.52 28.76
N SER A 105 36.98 22.50 27.85
CA SER A 105 35.73 22.85 27.18
C SER A 105 35.30 21.78 26.15
N ILE A 106 36.25 21.14 25.51
CA ILE A 106 35.94 20.00 24.61
C ILE A 106 35.49 18.77 25.39
N ALA A 107 36.11 18.50 26.57
CA ALA A 107 35.66 17.42 27.46
C ALA A 107 34.25 17.67 28.01
N ILE A 108 33.90 18.91 28.32
CA ILE A 108 32.55 19.29 28.77
C ILE A 108 31.56 19.22 27.58
N ILE A 109 31.92 19.66 26.39
CA ILE A 109 31.07 19.58 25.18
C ILE A 109 30.88 18.13 24.73
N ILE A 110 31.86 17.26 24.92
CA ILE A 110 31.75 15.83 24.61
C ILE A 110 31.01 15.07 25.74
N SER A 111 31.19 15.47 27.01
CA SER A 111 30.50 14.82 28.13
C SER A 111 29.06 15.30 28.33
N LEU A 112 28.71 16.53 27.96
CA LEU A 112 27.33 17.00 28.00
C LEU A 112 26.38 16.13 27.13
N PRO A 113 26.66 15.83 25.84
CA PRO A 113 25.84 14.92 25.07
C PRO A 113 25.78 13.50 25.62
N LEU A 114 26.87 13.02 26.29
CA LEU A 114 26.90 11.70 26.91
C LEU A 114 26.11 11.66 28.24
N LEU A 115 26.00 12.78 28.93
CA LEU A 115 25.19 12.89 30.17
C LEU A 115 23.74 13.25 29.90
N PHE A 116 23.45 13.94 28.75
CA PHE A 116 22.10 14.26 28.32
C PHE A 116 21.57 13.35 27.20
N ASN A 117 22.42 12.47 26.65
CA ASN A 117 21.97 11.36 25.86
C ASN A 117 21.34 10.33 26.84
N LYS A 118 20.20 10.69 27.39
CA LYS A 118 19.21 9.72 27.80
C LYS A 118 18.90 8.99 26.48
N ASN A 119 19.64 7.92 26.22
CA ASN A 119 19.31 6.96 25.21
C ASN A 119 17.87 6.52 25.49
N ASN A 120 16.91 7.25 24.96
CA ASN A 120 15.71 6.62 24.49
C ASN A 120 16.24 5.73 23.35
N ASN A 121 16.73 4.54 23.70
CA ASN A 121 16.81 3.43 22.78
C ASN A 121 15.37 3.12 22.35
N VAL A 122 14.80 4.02 21.54
CA VAL A 122 13.63 3.67 20.75
C VAL A 122 14.17 2.62 19.81
N GLN A 123 13.92 1.37 20.16
CA GLN A 123 14.27 0.22 19.34
C GLN A 123 13.74 0.52 17.94
N ASP A 124 14.57 0.33 16.92
CA ASP A 124 14.15 0.53 15.53
C ASP A 124 12.89 -0.29 15.24
N ILE A 125 11.94 0.29 14.55
CA ILE A 125 10.62 -0.32 14.32
C ILE A 125 10.71 -1.71 13.67
N SER A 126 11.68 -1.92 12.78
CA SER A 126 11.91 -3.22 12.16
C SER A 126 12.42 -4.24 13.18
N THR A 127 13.35 -3.84 14.05
CA THR A 127 13.87 -4.69 15.13
C THR A 127 12.76 -5.03 16.13
N PHE A 128 11.92 -4.05 16.47
CA PHE A 128 10.74 -4.28 17.32
C PHE A 128 9.77 -5.27 16.67
N ALA A 129 9.42 -5.05 15.38
CA ALA A 129 8.48 -5.89 14.66
C ALA A 129 8.97 -7.34 14.52
N GLN A 130 10.28 -7.54 14.32
CA GLN A 130 10.91 -8.87 14.19
C GLN A 130 11.08 -9.57 15.55
N ALA A 131 11.20 -8.81 16.66
CA ALA A 131 11.30 -9.38 17.99
C ALA A 131 9.95 -9.84 18.57
N LEU A 132 8.85 -9.43 17.95
CA LEU A 132 7.53 -9.91 18.33
C LEU A 132 7.45 -11.41 18.06
N PRO A 133 6.83 -12.18 18.97
CA PRO A 133 6.62 -13.59 18.72
C PRO A 133 5.84 -13.76 17.40
N ASP A 134 6.16 -14.82 16.66
CA ASP A 134 5.46 -15.27 15.45
C ASP A 134 4.01 -15.72 15.78
N ASN A 135 3.33 -14.96 16.63
CA ASN A 135 1.90 -15.07 16.87
C ASN A 135 1.17 -14.55 15.63
N ASN A 136 1.55 -15.11 14.47
CA ASN A 136 0.81 -14.98 13.22
C ASN A 136 -0.49 -15.77 13.34
N ASP A 137 -1.30 -15.36 14.32
CA ASP A 137 -2.65 -15.89 14.50
C ASP A 137 -3.57 -15.26 13.42
N PHE A 138 -3.10 -15.34 12.17
CA PHE A 138 -3.89 -14.93 11.02
C PHE A 138 -5.12 -15.81 10.80
N TYR A 139 -5.19 -16.94 11.49
CA TYR A 139 -6.38 -17.77 11.58
C TYR A 139 -7.25 -17.46 12.81
N SER A 140 -6.91 -16.39 13.58
CA SER A 140 -7.80 -15.92 14.65
C SER A 140 -9.10 -15.38 14.06
N SER A 141 -10.20 -15.42 14.84
CA SER A 141 -11.50 -14.97 14.37
C SER A 141 -11.59 -13.45 14.21
N ASP A 142 -10.77 -12.67 14.92
CA ASP A 142 -11.01 -11.26 15.13
C ASP A 142 -9.76 -10.38 14.99
N THR A 143 -9.97 -9.18 14.49
CA THR A 143 -8.92 -8.15 14.37
C THR A 143 -8.48 -7.71 15.77
N LYS A 144 -7.17 -7.58 15.97
CA LYS A 144 -6.57 -7.16 17.25
C LYS A 144 -5.83 -5.83 17.08
N LEU A 145 -6.19 -4.86 17.91
CA LEU A 145 -5.44 -3.62 18.08
C LEU A 145 -4.70 -3.70 19.42
N ILE A 146 -3.39 -3.83 19.40
CA ILE A 146 -2.52 -3.90 20.58
C ILE A 146 -1.92 -2.52 20.79
N VAL A 147 -2.31 -1.85 21.88
CA VAL A 147 -1.89 -0.48 22.22
C VAL A 147 -0.73 -0.50 23.23
N SER A 148 -0.68 -1.54 24.05
CA SER A 148 0.40 -1.81 25.02
C SER A 148 0.44 -3.30 25.37
N GLU A 149 1.44 -3.73 26.14
CA GLU A 149 1.56 -5.14 26.58
C GLU A 149 0.30 -5.67 27.28
N ASN A 150 -0.43 -4.80 27.98
CA ASN A 150 -1.60 -5.16 28.78
C ASN A 150 -2.92 -4.65 28.17
N ASN A 151 -2.88 -3.95 27.02
CA ASN A 151 -4.07 -3.34 26.41
C ASN A 151 -4.23 -3.81 24.96
N THR A 152 -5.06 -4.83 24.79
CA THR A 152 -5.44 -5.36 23.46
C THR A 152 -6.94 -5.21 23.28
N VAL A 153 -7.33 -4.53 22.23
CA VAL A 153 -8.73 -4.36 21.83
C VAL A 153 -9.04 -5.34 20.72
N VAL A 154 -10.09 -6.12 20.90
CA VAL A 154 -10.58 -7.10 19.93
C VAL A 154 -11.73 -6.46 19.15
N LEU A 155 -11.63 -6.47 17.81
CA LEU A 155 -12.59 -5.87 16.88
C LEU A 155 -13.25 -6.99 16.07
N ASN A 156 -14.56 -7.17 16.24
CA ASN A 156 -15.27 -8.32 15.70
C ASN A 156 -15.84 -8.09 14.31
N ASN A 157 -15.85 -6.83 13.83
CA ASN A 157 -16.38 -6.50 12.51
C ASN A 157 -15.58 -7.19 11.38
N LYS A 158 -16.24 -7.47 10.27
CA LYS A 158 -15.56 -7.98 9.06
C LYS A 158 -14.61 -6.92 8.48
N GLU A 159 -15.00 -5.65 8.61
CA GLU A 159 -14.19 -4.47 8.29
C GLU A 159 -14.16 -3.55 9.51
N SER A 160 -13.01 -3.43 10.15
CA SER A 160 -12.82 -2.61 11.33
C SER A 160 -12.25 -1.25 10.95
N SER A 161 -12.67 -0.19 11.67
CA SER A 161 -12.21 1.18 11.48
C SER A 161 -11.45 1.65 12.70
N ILE A 162 -10.22 2.13 12.50
CA ILE A 162 -9.38 2.67 13.55
C ILE A 162 -9.01 4.12 13.20
N GLN A 163 -9.24 5.04 14.10
CA GLN A 163 -8.93 6.45 13.89
C GLN A 163 -8.19 7.02 15.10
N TYR A 164 -7.01 7.60 14.84
CA TYR A 164 -6.22 8.31 15.83
C TYR A 164 -6.69 9.75 15.91
N GLU A 165 -7.19 10.16 17.08
CA GLU A 165 -7.68 11.51 17.38
C GLU A 165 -6.78 12.15 18.45
N GLU A 166 -6.95 13.45 18.72
CA GLU A 166 -6.15 14.16 19.75
C GLU A 166 -6.32 13.55 21.14
N ASP A 167 -7.54 13.12 21.49
CA ASP A 167 -7.91 12.63 22.82
C ASP A 167 -7.82 11.11 22.97
N GLY A 168 -7.59 10.35 21.89
CA GLY A 168 -7.58 8.89 21.99
C GLY A 168 -7.60 8.18 20.63
N ILE A 169 -7.94 6.90 20.69
CA ILE A 169 -8.07 6.03 19.53
C ILE A 169 -9.53 5.58 19.47
N LYS A 170 -10.21 5.92 18.40
CA LYS A 170 -11.53 5.38 18.08
C LYS A 170 -11.35 4.11 17.27
N ALA A 171 -11.76 2.97 17.82
CA ALA A 171 -11.69 1.66 17.17
C ALA A 171 -13.10 1.06 17.09
N ASP A 172 -13.69 1.05 15.90
CA ASP A 172 -15.12 0.80 15.67
C ASP A 172 -15.98 1.69 16.59
N ASP A 173 -16.77 1.09 17.49
CA ASP A 173 -17.62 1.82 18.45
C ASP A 173 -16.90 2.08 19.80
N ASN A 174 -15.64 1.66 19.94
CA ASN A 174 -14.88 1.79 21.17
C ASN A 174 -13.99 3.04 21.15
N LEU A 175 -14.01 3.79 22.25
CA LEU A 175 -13.05 4.89 22.49
C LEU A 175 -12.01 4.41 23.52
N ILE A 176 -10.75 4.39 23.11
CA ILE A 176 -9.60 4.04 23.92
C ILE A 176 -8.88 5.34 24.29
N LEU A 177 -8.88 5.69 25.55
CA LEU A 177 -8.17 6.89 26.01
C LEU A 177 -6.66 6.72 25.84
N LYS A 178 -5.98 7.83 25.55
CA LYS A 178 -4.52 7.85 25.51
C LYS A 178 -3.98 7.53 26.91
N GLU A 179 -3.39 6.36 27.06
CA GLU A 179 -2.55 6.00 28.21
C GLU A 179 -1.09 6.14 27.80
N GLU A 180 -0.16 6.14 28.76
CA GLU A 180 1.28 6.03 28.44
C GLU A 180 1.51 4.73 27.69
N SER A 181 1.65 4.87 26.37
CA SER A 181 1.61 3.76 25.43
C SER A 181 2.97 3.11 25.28
N ALA A 182 2.97 1.85 24.87
CA ALA A 182 4.15 1.21 24.30
C ALA A 182 4.75 2.09 23.17
N PRO A 183 6.05 1.96 22.88
CA PRO A 183 6.69 2.75 21.81
C PRO A 183 6.00 2.57 20.46
N TYR A 184 5.36 1.42 20.24
CA TYR A 184 4.63 1.08 19.03
C TYR A 184 3.32 0.35 19.35
N ASN A 185 2.30 0.66 18.57
CA ASN A 185 1.04 -0.07 18.50
C ASN A 185 1.13 -1.13 17.39
N GLN A 186 0.24 -2.13 17.46
CA GLN A 186 0.13 -3.15 16.43
C GLN A 186 -1.33 -3.31 16.01
N LEU A 187 -1.54 -3.43 14.71
CA LEU A 187 -2.83 -3.84 14.15
C LEU A 187 -2.62 -5.17 13.44
N ILE A 188 -3.31 -6.21 13.91
CA ILE A 188 -3.31 -7.56 13.31
C ILE A 188 -4.67 -7.78 12.69
N THR A 189 -4.70 -7.87 11.37
CA THR A 189 -5.91 -8.12 10.58
C THR A 189 -5.86 -9.57 10.08
N PRO A 190 -6.62 -10.50 10.67
CA PRO A 190 -6.55 -11.92 10.33
C PRO A 190 -7.19 -12.22 8.97
N TYR A 191 -7.07 -13.45 8.51
CA TYR A 191 -7.75 -13.93 7.30
C TYR A 191 -9.26 -13.76 7.44
N GLY A 192 -9.92 -13.39 6.34
CA GLY A 192 -11.37 -13.10 6.33
C GLY A 192 -11.76 -11.73 6.84
N LYS A 193 -10.82 -10.94 7.38
CA LYS A 193 -11.05 -9.60 7.93
C LYS A 193 -10.28 -8.56 7.14
N ARG A 194 -10.72 -7.31 7.23
CA ARG A 194 -10.04 -6.13 6.69
C ARG A 194 -10.13 -5.00 7.70
N SER A 195 -9.24 -4.02 7.58
CA SER A 195 -9.27 -2.87 8.46
C SER A 195 -8.97 -1.59 7.67
N VAL A 196 -9.47 -0.49 8.18
CA VAL A 196 -9.12 0.85 7.71
C VAL A 196 -8.55 1.62 8.89
N ILE A 197 -7.36 2.19 8.73
CA ILE A 197 -6.73 3.00 9.76
C ILE A 197 -6.46 4.41 9.26
N THR A 198 -6.79 5.40 10.08
CA THR A 198 -6.38 6.79 9.90
C THR A 198 -5.38 7.14 11.01
N PHE A 199 -4.14 7.42 10.60
CA PHE A 199 -3.05 7.75 11.52
C PHE A 199 -3.16 9.19 12.03
N SER A 200 -2.36 9.52 13.04
CA SER A 200 -2.34 10.85 13.68
C SER A 200 -1.95 12.01 12.76
N ASP A 201 -1.32 11.73 11.61
CA ASP A 201 -0.96 12.72 10.59
C ASP A 201 -2.03 12.87 9.49
N GLY A 202 -3.16 12.15 9.61
CA GLY A 202 -4.23 12.10 8.63
C GLY A 202 -3.98 11.14 7.47
N THR A 203 -2.83 10.44 7.43
CA THR A 203 -2.58 9.36 6.47
C THR A 203 -3.59 8.24 6.67
N LYS A 204 -4.17 7.73 5.58
CA LYS A 204 -5.18 6.68 5.62
C LYS A 204 -4.67 5.42 4.92
N ALA A 205 -4.83 4.27 5.58
CA ALA A 205 -4.47 2.98 5.00
C ALA A 205 -5.64 2.00 5.10
N TRP A 206 -5.89 1.29 4.02
CA TRP A 206 -6.69 0.08 3.98
C TRP A 206 -5.77 -1.10 4.17
N VAL A 207 -6.12 -2.00 5.05
CA VAL A 207 -5.31 -3.14 5.47
C VAL A 207 -6.02 -4.41 5.07
N ASN A 208 -5.39 -5.19 4.21
CA ASN A 208 -5.96 -6.43 3.69
C ASN A 208 -5.83 -7.58 4.69
N ALA A 209 -6.55 -8.66 4.44
CA ALA A 209 -6.55 -9.87 5.25
C ALA A 209 -5.15 -10.50 5.36
N GLY A 210 -4.83 -11.03 6.55
CA GLY A 210 -3.53 -11.64 6.84
C GLY A 210 -2.41 -10.61 6.95
N SER A 211 -2.70 -9.38 7.38
CA SER A 211 -1.70 -8.31 7.48
C SER A 211 -1.46 -7.88 8.93
N ARG A 212 -0.20 -7.49 9.20
CA ARG A 212 0.24 -6.90 10.46
C ARG A 212 0.90 -5.56 10.20
N LEU A 213 0.45 -4.52 10.91
CA LEU A 213 1.07 -3.22 10.94
C LEU A 213 1.66 -2.95 12.33
N VAL A 214 2.88 -2.38 12.36
CA VAL A 214 3.49 -1.82 13.57
C VAL A 214 3.74 -0.34 13.33
N TYR A 215 3.34 0.52 14.23
CA TYR A 215 3.41 1.97 14.05
C TYR A 215 3.35 2.70 15.39
N PRO A 216 3.92 3.90 15.53
CA PRO A 216 3.79 4.71 16.74
C PRO A 216 2.38 5.33 16.82
N ALA A 217 1.87 5.56 18.03
CA ALA A 217 0.60 6.28 18.21
C ALA A 217 0.68 7.71 17.65
N GLU A 218 1.85 8.35 17.76
CA GLU A 218 2.16 9.65 17.16
C GLU A 218 3.50 9.58 16.42
N PHE A 219 3.52 10.10 15.21
CA PHE A 219 4.75 10.17 14.43
C PHE A 219 5.71 11.22 15.01
N ASN A 220 7.00 10.91 15.02
CA ASN A 220 8.02 11.82 15.49
C ASN A 220 8.25 13.02 14.56
N LYS A 221 9.06 14.00 15.00
CA LYS A 221 9.33 15.24 14.26
C LYS A 221 10.23 15.05 13.03
N GLY A 222 10.91 13.92 12.90
CA GLY A 222 11.91 13.71 11.84
C GLY A 222 11.39 12.89 10.67
N LYS A 223 10.63 11.85 10.95
CA LYS A 223 10.08 10.92 9.95
C LYS A 223 8.78 10.30 10.45
N ARG A 224 7.94 9.86 9.53
CA ARG A 224 6.74 9.07 9.77
C ARG A 224 7.05 7.64 9.36
N GLU A 225 7.09 6.71 10.27
CA GLU A 225 7.58 5.35 9.99
C GLU A 225 6.59 4.30 10.48
N ILE A 226 6.30 3.33 9.62
CA ILE A 226 5.50 2.15 9.95
C ILE A 226 6.22 0.90 9.44
N TYR A 227 5.93 -0.26 10.05
CA TYR A 227 6.33 -1.57 9.53
C TYR A 227 5.10 -2.32 9.04
N VAL A 228 5.24 -2.99 7.90
CA VAL A 228 4.16 -3.75 7.25
C VAL A 228 4.65 -5.16 6.92
N ASP A 229 3.89 -6.15 7.39
CA ASP A 229 3.88 -7.52 6.90
C ASP A 229 2.46 -7.81 6.37
N GLY A 230 2.28 -7.89 5.06
CA GLY A 230 0.97 -8.02 4.45
C GLY A 230 0.72 -7.11 3.26
N GLU A 231 -0.56 -6.80 3.00
CA GLU A 231 -0.97 -5.91 1.91
C GLU A 231 -1.74 -4.71 2.44
N ILE A 232 -1.32 -3.51 1.97
CA ILE A 232 -2.00 -2.25 2.24
C ILE A 232 -2.15 -1.42 0.98
N TYR A 233 -3.28 -0.75 0.85
CA TYR A 233 -3.40 0.45 0.03
C TYR A 233 -3.32 1.65 0.94
N ILE A 234 -2.49 2.64 0.62
CA ILE A 234 -2.24 3.78 1.49
C ILE A 234 -2.30 5.11 0.73
N GLU A 235 -2.97 6.08 1.34
CA GLU A 235 -3.02 7.46 0.91
C GLU A 235 -2.28 8.31 1.94
N VAL A 236 -1.01 8.60 1.65
CA VAL A 236 -0.13 9.33 2.56
C VAL A 236 -0.40 10.82 2.49
N SER A 237 -0.66 11.44 3.65
CA SER A 237 -0.77 12.90 3.78
C SER A 237 0.51 13.59 3.36
N GLU A 238 0.40 14.64 2.55
CA GLU A 238 1.58 15.37 2.06
C GLU A 238 2.32 16.08 3.20
N ASP A 239 3.59 15.75 3.38
CA ASP A 239 4.52 16.46 4.27
C ASP A 239 5.95 16.36 3.72
N LYS A 240 6.38 17.40 3.00
CA LYS A 240 7.72 17.49 2.39
C LYS A 240 8.86 17.55 3.42
N LYS A 241 8.56 17.86 4.67
CA LYS A 241 9.56 17.98 5.75
C LYS A 241 9.78 16.68 6.50
N ARG A 242 8.76 15.82 6.56
CA ARG A 242 8.81 14.54 7.26
C ARG A 242 8.43 13.42 6.29
N PRO A 243 9.40 12.74 5.68
CA PRO A 243 9.12 11.61 4.80
C PRO A 243 8.33 10.53 5.54
N PHE A 244 7.45 9.86 4.81
CA PHE A 244 6.75 8.67 5.29
C PHE A 244 7.51 7.45 4.80
N VAL A 245 7.87 6.56 5.72
CA VAL A 245 8.68 5.38 5.44
C VAL A 245 7.91 4.13 5.83
N ILE A 246 7.70 3.25 4.87
CA ILE A 246 7.19 1.91 5.12
C ILE A 246 8.38 0.95 5.14
N LYS A 247 8.57 0.28 6.26
CA LYS A 247 9.52 -0.81 6.43
C LYS A 247 8.83 -2.14 6.19
N THR A 248 9.48 -3.04 5.48
CA THR A 248 9.08 -4.44 5.34
C THR A 248 10.28 -5.35 5.63
N SER A 249 10.08 -6.64 5.64
CA SER A 249 11.21 -7.60 5.76
C SER A 249 12.21 -7.52 4.60
N GLN A 250 11.79 -7.02 3.43
CA GLN A 250 12.57 -7.09 2.18
C GLN A 250 12.97 -5.73 1.60
N MET A 251 12.25 -4.66 1.90
CA MET A 251 12.47 -3.35 1.32
C MET A 251 11.98 -2.22 2.22
N ASP A 252 12.56 -1.04 2.01
CA ASP A 252 12.10 0.23 2.57
C ASP A 252 11.48 1.07 1.46
N ILE A 253 10.33 1.67 1.72
CA ILE A 253 9.57 2.50 0.78
C ILE A 253 9.46 3.90 1.38
N GLU A 254 9.96 4.92 0.67
CA GLU A 254 9.93 6.31 1.13
C GLU A 254 9.10 7.18 0.18
N VAL A 255 8.19 7.97 0.76
CA VAL A 255 7.29 8.89 0.05
C VAL A 255 7.12 10.20 0.80
N LEU A 256 6.59 11.24 0.14
CA LEU A 256 6.30 12.55 0.75
C LEU A 256 4.80 12.88 0.79
N GLY A 257 4.01 12.26 -0.11
CA GLY A 257 2.56 12.43 -0.25
C GLY A 257 2.14 11.67 -1.51
N THR A 258 1.59 10.47 -1.36
CA THR A 258 1.55 9.49 -2.45
C THR A 258 0.43 8.49 -2.17
N LYS A 259 -0.22 8.01 -3.23
CA LYS A 259 -1.20 6.93 -3.18
C LYS A 259 -0.64 5.70 -3.88
N PHE A 260 -0.54 4.59 -3.16
CA PHE A 260 0.07 3.37 -3.69
C PHE A 260 -0.38 2.12 -2.94
N ASN A 261 -0.26 0.97 -3.59
CA ASN A 261 -0.47 -0.34 -2.98
C ASN A 261 0.88 -1.00 -2.69
N VAL A 262 1.00 -1.64 -1.55
CA VAL A 262 2.14 -2.47 -1.16
C VAL A 262 1.63 -3.85 -0.83
N SER A 263 2.20 -4.89 -1.45
CA SER A 263 2.00 -6.28 -1.08
C SER A 263 3.35 -6.87 -0.70
N ALA A 264 3.55 -7.14 0.59
CA ALA A 264 4.81 -7.58 1.17
C ALA A 264 4.57 -8.57 2.32
N TYR A 265 3.80 -9.62 2.04
CA TYR A 265 3.63 -10.74 2.97
C TYR A 265 4.94 -11.48 3.16
N GLU A 266 5.36 -11.66 4.40
CA GLU A 266 6.61 -12.37 4.70
C GLU A 266 6.58 -13.83 4.22
N ALA A 267 5.40 -14.45 4.25
CA ALA A 267 5.18 -15.80 3.75
C ALA A 267 5.26 -15.94 2.21
N ASP A 268 5.17 -14.82 1.47
CA ASP A 268 5.20 -14.84 0.01
C ASP A 268 6.64 -14.72 -0.52
N LYS A 269 6.92 -15.39 -1.64
CA LYS A 269 8.22 -15.29 -2.32
C LYS A 269 8.39 -13.98 -3.09
N THR A 270 7.29 -13.26 -3.30
CA THR A 270 7.25 -12.03 -4.09
C THR A 270 6.71 -10.88 -3.28
N ASN A 271 7.24 -9.70 -3.52
CA ASN A 271 6.68 -8.46 -3.01
C ASN A 271 6.44 -7.48 -4.16
N SER A 272 5.50 -6.57 -4.00
CA SER A 272 5.20 -5.57 -5.02
C SER A 272 4.82 -4.22 -4.43
N VAL A 273 5.12 -3.17 -5.20
CA VAL A 273 4.67 -1.80 -4.94
C VAL A 273 4.09 -1.24 -6.22
N VAL A 274 2.83 -0.82 -6.20
CA VAL A 274 2.14 -0.26 -7.35
C VAL A 274 1.78 1.18 -7.07
N LEU A 275 2.27 2.09 -7.88
CA LEU A 275 2.08 3.53 -7.69
C LEU A 275 0.88 4.04 -8.47
N LEU A 276 -0.10 4.63 -7.75
CA LEU A 276 -1.27 5.26 -8.35
C LEU A 276 -1.01 6.74 -8.63
N SER A 277 -0.51 7.49 -7.64
CA SER A 277 -0.21 8.91 -7.81
C SER A 277 0.93 9.37 -6.92
N GLY A 278 1.68 10.37 -7.34
CA GLY A 278 2.85 10.88 -6.63
C GLY A 278 4.17 10.24 -7.07
N SER A 279 5.05 9.95 -6.15
CA SER A 279 6.36 9.32 -6.39
C SER A 279 6.74 8.42 -5.22
N VAL A 280 7.30 7.26 -5.53
CA VAL A 280 7.77 6.28 -4.54
C VAL A 280 9.25 6.03 -4.76
N SER A 281 10.04 6.06 -3.69
CA SER A 281 11.44 5.64 -3.68
C SER A 281 11.56 4.32 -2.91
N ILE A 282 12.04 3.28 -3.57
CA ILE A 282 12.21 1.95 -2.99
C ILE A 282 13.71 1.68 -2.82
N SER A 283 14.13 1.30 -1.62
CA SER A 283 15.46 0.77 -1.35
C SER A 283 15.32 -0.69 -0.91
N SER A 284 15.95 -1.58 -1.66
CA SER A 284 16.04 -2.99 -1.30
C SER A 284 17.24 -3.22 -0.38
N ASN A 285 17.07 -4.06 0.65
CA ASN A 285 18.12 -4.41 1.62
C ASN A 285 19.37 -5.03 0.97
N SER A 286 19.24 -5.55 -0.25
CA SER A 286 20.32 -6.20 -1.00
C SER A 286 21.11 -5.29 -1.95
N ARG A 287 20.72 -4.01 -2.13
CA ARG A 287 21.33 -3.11 -3.14
C ARG A 287 21.42 -1.65 -2.68
N ASN A 288 22.56 -1.00 -2.99
CA ASN A 288 22.83 0.41 -2.71
C ASN A 288 22.16 1.41 -3.68
N LYS A 289 21.15 0.99 -4.45
CA LYS A 289 20.53 1.88 -5.46
C LYS A 289 19.02 1.95 -5.24
N ASN A 290 18.52 3.16 -5.05
CA ASN A 290 17.09 3.42 -4.94
C ASN A 290 16.42 3.34 -6.32
N ILE A 291 15.24 2.73 -6.34
CA ILE A 291 14.35 2.66 -7.50
C ILE A 291 13.26 3.71 -7.29
N ILE A 292 13.01 4.53 -8.31
CA ILE A 292 11.95 5.54 -8.26
C ILE A 292 10.85 5.11 -9.22
N LEU A 293 9.63 4.95 -8.69
CA LEU A 293 8.44 4.67 -9.48
C LEU A 293 7.72 5.96 -9.90
N LYS A 294 7.13 5.91 -11.07
CA LYS A 294 6.17 6.87 -11.61
C LYS A 294 4.76 6.28 -11.53
N PRO A 295 3.70 7.10 -11.59
CA PRO A 295 2.33 6.60 -11.69
C PRO A 295 2.19 5.54 -12.79
N ASP A 296 1.34 4.55 -12.53
CA ASP A 296 1.12 3.36 -13.37
C ASP A 296 2.38 2.49 -13.55
N GLN A 297 3.30 2.51 -12.58
CA GLN A 297 4.40 1.57 -12.53
C GLN A 297 4.27 0.63 -11.32
N MET A 298 4.62 -0.63 -11.56
CA MET A 298 4.75 -1.67 -10.55
C MET A 298 6.20 -2.08 -10.41
N TYR A 299 6.69 -2.07 -9.17
CA TYR A 299 7.88 -2.78 -8.76
C TYR A 299 7.48 -4.18 -8.32
N SER A 300 8.18 -5.21 -8.79
CA SER A 300 8.04 -6.59 -8.32
C SER A 300 9.40 -7.11 -7.91
N GLY A 301 9.53 -7.54 -6.65
CA GLY A 301 10.75 -8.13 -6.09
C GLY A 301 10.60 -9.65 -5.92
N ILE A 302 11.62 -10.40 -6.31
CA ILE A 302 11.73 -11.85 -6.11
C ILE A 302 13.16 -12.16 -5.71
N GLU A 303 13.41 -12.70 -4.51
CA GLU A 303 14.69 -13.24 -4.04
C GLU A 303 15.95 -12.56 -4.64
N GLY A 304 16.15 -11.25 -4.38
CA GLY A 304 17.33 -10.51 -4.81
C GLY A 304 17.32 -10.00 -6.26
N SER A 305 16.26 -10.26 -7.03
CA SER A 305 15.97 -9.63 -8.32
C SER A 305 14.73 -8.75 -8.25
N HIS A 306 14.59 -7.85 -9.22
CA HIS A 306 13.38 -7.03 -9.34
C HIS A 306 13.11 -6.65 -10.78
N THR A 307 11.84 -6.37 -11.07
CA THR A 307 11.38 -5.76 -12.32
C THR A 307 10.61 -4.47 -12.02
N VAL A 308 10.58 -3.57 -13.00
CA VAL A 308 9.68 -2.40 -13.00
C VAL A 308 8.96 -2.42 -14.34
N GLU A 309 7.64 -2.46 -14.28
CA GLU A 309 6.79 -2.52 -15.46
C GLU A 309 5.64 -1.52 -15.38
N ASN A 310 5.07 -1.16 -16.55
CA ASN A 310 3.88 -0.33 -16.60
C ASN A 310 2.64 -1.21 -16.46
N VAL A 311 1.74 -0.80 -15.57
CA VAL A 311 0.50 -1.52 -15.25
C VAL A 311 -0.67 -0.56 -15.19
N ASP A 312 -1.89 -1.08 -15.21
CA ASP A 312 -3.06 -0.34 -14.77
C ASP A 312 -3.12 -0.38 -13.23
N ALA A 313 -2.63 0.68 -12.58
CA ALA A 313 -2.54 0.73 -11.13
C ALA A 313 -3.90 0.60 -10.44
N SER A 314 -5.01 0.98 -11.10
CA SER A 314 -6.34 0.91 -10.54
C SER A 314 -6.80 -0.53 -10.24
N VAL A 315 -6.29 -1.51 -10.98
CA VAL A 315 -6.60 -2.93 -10.78
C VAL A 315 -6.11 -3.43 -9.42
N TYR A 316 -4.96 -2.94 -8.96
CA TYR A 316 -4.29 -3.40 -7.74
C TYR A 316 -4.92 -2.91 -6.44
N ILE A 317 -5.90 -1.99 -6.53
CA ILE A 317 -6.66 -1.50 -5.37
C ILE A 317 -8.12 -1.96 -5.37
N LEU A 318 -8.56 -2.75 -6.35
CA LEU A 318 -9.93 -3.26 -6.45
C LEU A 318 -10.34 -4.09 -5.23
N TRP A 319 -9.38 -4.72 -4.55
CA TRP A 319 -9.62 -5.49 -3.34
C TRP A 319 -10.25 -4.65 -2.21
N THR A 320 -9.97 -3.34 -2.15
CA THR A 320 -10.60 -2.41 -1.20
C THR A 320 -12.11 -2.29 -1.41
N GLN A 321 -12.59 -2.67 -2.59
CA GLN A 321 -14.00 -2.68 -2.98
C GLN A 321 -14.60 -4.10 -3.01
N GLY A 322 -13.82 -5.12 -2.61
CA GLY A 322 -14.22 -6.53 -2.67
C GLY A 322 -14.22 -7.09 -4.09
N LEU A 323 -13.37 -6.55 -4.97
CA LEU A 323 -13.21 -7.03 -6.34
C LEU A 323 -11.77 -7.53 -6.53
N TYR A 324 -11.60 -8.56 -7.36
CA TYR A 324 -10.29 -9.08 -7.72
C TYR A 324 -10.22 -9.29 -9.23
N GLN A 325 -9.33 -8.56 -9.89
CA GLN A 325 -9.04 -8.70 -11.31
C GLN A 325 -7.60 -9.18 -11.47
N PHE A 326 -7.41 -10.17 -12.33
CA PHE A 326 -6.11 -10.80 -12.58
C PHE A 326 -5.94 -11.09 -14.06
N GLU A 327 -4.70 -11.03 -14.54
CA GLU A 327 -4.32 -11.28 -15.91
C GLU A 327 -3.09 -12.18 -15.96
N SER A 328 -3.19 -13.32 -16.63
CA SER A 328 -2.12 -14.33 -16.69
C SER A 328 -1.55 -14.74 -15.33
N GLU A 329 -2.36 -14.74 -14.28
CA GLU A 329 -1.95 -15.09 -12.93
C GLU A 329 -2.08 -16.60 -12.69
N LYS A 330 -1.11 -17.17 -11.96
CA LYS A 330 -1.14 -18.59 -11.61
C LYS A 330 -2.30 -18.90 -10.67
N LEU A 331 -2.97 -20.03 -10.90
CA LEU A 331 -4.08 -20.47 -10.06
C LEU A 331 -3.67 -20.58 -8.58
N ALA A 332 -2.46 -21.01 -8.29
CA ALA A 332 -1.94 -21.05 -6.91
C ALA A 332 -2.00 -19.68 -6.22
N ASN A 333 -1.64 -18.59 -6.92
CA ASN A 333 -1.68 -17.24 -6.35
C ASN A 333 -3.13 -16.78 -6.12
N ILE A 334 -4.03 -17.10 -7.08
CA ILE A 334 -5.45 -16.80 -6.95
C ILE A 334 -6.02 -17.51 -5.73
N VAL A 335 -5.72 -18.80 -5.56
CA VAL A 335 -6.14 -19.60 -4.41
C VAL A 335 -5.64 -18.98 -3.10
N THR A 336 -4.35 -18.64 -3.00
CA THR A 336 -3.79 -17.99 -1.80
C THR A 336 -4.51 -16.68 -1.46
N ARG A 337 -4.85 -15.88 -2.47
CA ARG A 337 -5.59 -14.62 -2.28
C ARG A 337 -7.02 -14.88 -1.80
N LEU A 338 -7.69 -15.92 -2.33
CA LEU A 338 -9.03 -16.32 -1.88
C LEU A 338 -9.00 -16.85 -0.45
N GLU A 339 -7.99 -17.67 -0.09
CA GLU A 339 -7.81 -18.14 1.29
C GLU A 339 -7.72 -16.97 2.28
N ARG A 340 -6.88 -15.97 1.96
CA ARG A 340 -6.75 -14.76 2.79
C ARG A 340 -8.07 -14.00 2.90
N TYR A 341 -8.71 -13.74 1.75
CA TYR A 341 -9.92 -12.92 1.71
C TYR A 341 -11.11 -13.53 2.45
N TYR A 342 -11.31 -14.85 2.33
CA TYR A 342 -12.44 -15.54 2.96
C TYR A 342 -12.11 -16.11 4.34
N GLY A 343 -10.85 -16.25 4.71
CA GLY A 343 -10.41 -16.91 5.92
C GLY A 343 -10.67 -18.43 5.89
N ILE A 344 -10.59 -19.02 4.71
CA ILE A 344 -10.92 -20.42 4.45
C ILE A 344 -9.71 -21.11 3.82
N ARG A 345 -9.35 -22.28 4.31
CA ARG A 345 -8.27 -23.09 3.75
C ARG A 345 -8.70 -23.73 2.44
N ILE A 346 -7.84 -23.65 1.41
CA ILE A 346 -8.07 -24.21 0.08
C ILE A 346 -6.86 -25.04 -0.35
N GLU A 347 -7.03 -26.34 -0.45
CA GLU A 347 -6.02 -27.23 -1.00
C GLU A 347 -6.17 -27.32 -2.52
N CYS A 348 -5.11 -26.99 -3.26
CA CYS A 348 -5.09 -27.00 -4.72
C CYS A 348 -4.16 -28.11 -5.23
N ASP A 349 -4.65 -28.93 -6.14
CA ASP A 349 -3.89 -29.96 -6.83
C ASP A 349 -2.66 -29.35 -7.53
N PRO A 350 -1.44 -29.85 -7.28
CA PRO A 350 -0.22 -29.38 -7.92
C PRO A 350 -0.29 -29.36 -9.44
N ASP A 351 -1.00 -30.30 -10.06
CA ASP A 351 -1.09 -30.44 -11.52
C ASP A 351 -1.77 -29.24 -12.21
N ILE A 352 -2.66 -28.56 -11.51
CA ILE A 352 -3.35 -27.38 -12.02
C ILE A 352 -2.92 -26.05 -11.37
N SER A 353 -2.18 -26.11 -10.30
CA SER A 353 -1.73 -24.93 -9.53
C SER A 353 -0.94 -23.93 -10.38
N GLY A 354 -0.25 -24.40 -11.40
CA GLY A 354 0.53 -23.61 -12.35
C GLY A 354 -0.26 -23.02 -13.54
N LEU A 355 -1.57 -23.28 -13.66
CA LEU A 355 -2.39 -22.74 -14.74
C LEU A 355 -2.44 -21.22 -14.67
N ASN A 356 -2.19 -20.56 -15.82
CA ASN A 356 -2.37 -19.12 -15.93
C ASN A 356 -3.83 -18.80 -16.22
N CYS A 357 -4.41 -17.96 -15.40
CA CYS A 357 -5.80 -17.56 -15.43
C CYS A 357 -5.93 -16.06 -15.62
N SER A 358 -6.98 -15.61 -16.31
CA SER A 358 -7.34 -14.20 -16.42
C SER A 358 -8.84 -14.05 -16.16
N GLY A 359 -9.22 -13.05 -15.40
CA GLY A 359 -10.62 -12.83 -15.05
C GLY A 359 -10.83 -11.74 -14.04
N LYS A 360 -12.09 -11.60 -13.63
CA LYS A 360 -12.52 -10.70 -12.57
C LYS A 360 -13.52 -11.43 -11.68
N LEU A 361 -13.30 -11.40 -10.38
CA LEU A 361 -14.15 -12.03 -9.36
C LEU A 361 -14.78 -10.95 -8.48
N ASP A 362 -16.04 -11.13 -8.14
CA ASP A 362 -16.69 -10.37 -7.07
C ASP A 362 -16.53 -11.15 -5.75
N LEU A 363 -15.61 -10.68 -4.92
CA LEU A 363 -15.30 -11.32 -3.64
C LEU A 363 -16.39 -11.08 -2.57
N LYS A 364 -17.46 -10.33 -2.87
CA LYS A 364 -18.63 -10.18 -2.00
C LYS A 364 -19.56 -11.37 -2.10
N ASP A 365 -19.46 -12.14 -3.18
CA ASP A 365 -20.18 -13.39 -3.35
C ASP A 365 -19.72 -14.42 -2.31
N ASP A 366 -20.57 -15.41 -2.03
CA ASP A 366 -20.15 -16.52 -1.21
C ASP A 366 -19.15 -17.43 -1.93
N MET A 367 -18.36 -18.17 -1.16
CA MET A 367 -17.26 -18.96 -1.71
C MET A 367 -17.76 -20.08 -2.65
N ASN A 368 -18.93 -20.68 -2.42
CA ASN A 368 -19.45 -21.75 -3.28
C ASN A 368 -19.79 -21.20 -4.67
N LYS A 369 -20.44 -20.02 -4.74
CA LYS A 369 -20.75 -19.37 -6.00
C LYS A 369 -19.47 -19.07 -6.79
N LEU A 370 -18.44 -18.57 -6.13
CA LEU A 370 -17.17 -18.27 -6.73
C LEU A 370 -16.44 -19.52 -7.23
N MET A 371 -16.47 -20.61 -6.44
CA MET A 371 -15.90 -21.89 -6.84
C MET A 371 -16.66 -22.52 -8.03
N ASP A 372 -17.98 -22.35 -8.09
CA ASP A 372 -18.79 -22.75 -9.25
C ASP A 372 -18.38 -21.98 -10.52
N GLU A 373 -18.16 -20.65 -10.41
CA GLU A 373 -17.69 -19.83 -11.54
C GLU A 373 -16.32 -20.28 -12.02
N LEU A 374 -15.38 -20.50 -11.11
CA LEU A 374 -14.04 -20.99 -11.44
C LEU A 374 -14.10 -22.39 -12.07
N SER A 375 -14.93 -23.30 -11.58
CA SER A 375 -15.05 -24.67 -12.12
C SER A 375 -15.67 -24.73 -13.52
N ARG A 376 -16.45 -23.70 -13.92
CA ARG A 376 -16.96 -23.55 -15.30
C ARG A 376 -15.89 -23.00 -16.25
N ALA A 377 -14.98 -22.15 -15.75
CA ALA A 377 -13.96 -21.50 -16.56
C ALA A 377 -12.65 -22.30 -16.67
N LEU A 378 -12.35 -23.14 -15.68
CA LEU A 378 -11.10 -23.88 -15.56
C LEU A 378 -11.33 -25.40 -15.58
N PRO A 379 -10.35 -26.20 -15.96
CA PRO A 379 -10.44 -27.67 -15.95
C PRO A 379 -10.29 -28.21 -14.53
N MET A 380 -11.14 -27.76 -13.61
CA MET A 380 -11.12 -28.13 -12.19
C MET A 380 -12.47 -28.60 -11.71
N ILE A 381 -12.43 -29.40 -10.65
CA ILE A 381 -13.57 -29.73 -9.79
C ILE A 381 -13.21 -29.34 -8.36
N TYR A 382 -14.20 -29.03 -7.57
CA TYR A 382 -13.96 -28.69 -6.17
C TYR A 382 -14.90 -29.45 -5.25
N ARG A 383 -14.52 -29.54 -3.99
CA ARG A 383 -15.33 -30.10 -2.91
C ARG A 383 -15.13 -29.28 -1.65
N GLN A 384 -16.22 -28.94 -0.98
CA GLN A 384 -16.19 -28.43 0.37
C GLN A 384 -16.07 -29.60 1.37
N ASN A 385 -15.09 -29.53 2.25
CA ASN A 385 -14.82 -30.52 3.28
C ASN A 385 -15.72 -30.29 4.52
N VAL A 386 -15.80 -31.27 5.41
CA VAL A 386 -16.63 -31.20 6.62
C VAL A 386 -16.17 -30.10 7.59
N ASP A 387 -14.89 -29.77 7.58
CA ASP A 387 -14.27 -28.68 8.38
C ASP A 387 -14.44 -27.28 7.76
N GLY A 388 -15.14 -27.18 6.63
CA GLY A 388 -15.36 -25.93 5.92
C GLY A 388 -14.25 -25.53 4.94
N SER A 389 -13.14 -26.28 4.90
CA SER A 389 -12.08 -26.09 3.89
C SER A 389 -12.54 -26.56 2.50
N TYR A 390 -11.77 -26.18 1.47
CA TYR A 390 -12.03 -26.61 0.09
C TYR A 390 -10.85 -27.41 -0.46
N THR A 391 -11.16 -28.38 -1.31
CA THR A 391 -10.16 -29.11 -2.10
C THR A 391 -10.48 -28.94 -3.56
N ILE A 392 -9.48 -28.50 -4.35
CA ILE A 392 -9.55 -28.33 -5.80
C ILE A 392 -8.72 -29.42 -6.45
N ASN A 393 -9.30 -30.16 -7.38
CA ASN A 393 -8.66 -31.23 -8.14
C ASN A 393 -8.78 -30.98 -9.65
N THR A 394 -7.92 -31.62 -10.42
CA THR A 394 -8.00 -31.65 -11.87
C THR A 394 -9.31 -32.35 -12.31
N LYS A 395 -9.98 -31.75 -13.30
CA LYS A 395 -11.12 -32.39 -13.96
C LYS A 395 -10.58 -33.44 -14.92
N SER A 396 -10.79 -34.70 -14.64
CA SER A 396 -10.44 -35.84 -15.52
C SER A 396 -11.26 -35.86 -16.81
#